data_e95deef99bc0fc5c8757010863e04e2d
#
_entry.id   e95deef99bc0fc5c8757010863e04e2d
#
_cell.length_a   1.000
_cell.length_b   1.000
_cell.length_c   1.000
_cell.angle_alpha   90.00
_cell.angle_beta   90.00
_cell.angle_gamma   90.00
#
_symmetry.space_group_name_H-M   'P 1'
#
loop_
_entity.id
_entity.type
_entity.pdbx_description
1 polymer ?
#
loop_
_entity_poly.entity_id
_entity_poly.type
_entity_poly.pdbx_seq_one_letter_code
_entity_poly.pdbx_strand_id
1 'polypeptide(L)'
;MGAVLFVASFVISDRINAYDIFCDPAAVWFDAVGNEQCGSIGGASGAPTGGEMWMASYYGYSHAGNMTASGVPFDPAGFTAAHKTLPFGTQLRVGYGGNSTVVTVNDRGPYVDGRDVDLSQAAAEMIGLTGPGVAPVQVTVL
;
A
#
# COMPACT_ATOMS: atom_id res chain seq x y z
N MET A 1 -28.57 41.43 -1.54
CA MET A 1 -28.16 40.31 -2.42
C MET A 1 -26.89 39.63 -1.96
N GLY A 2 -26.62 39.54 -0.68
CA GLY A 2 -25.40 38.96 -0.15
C GLY A 2 -25.58 37.77 0.77
N ALA A 3 -26.75 37.17 0.80
CA ALA A 3 -27.07 36.16 1.83
C ALA A 3 -26.84 34.72 1.45
N VAL A 4 -26.44 34.43 0.23
CA VAL A 4 -26.34 33.03 -0.27
C VAL A 4 -25.00 32.39 0.00
N LEU A 5 -23.97 33.15 0.28
CA LEU A 5 -22.61 32.65 0.49
C LEU A 5 -22.33 32.17 1.92
N PHE A 6 -23.23 32.43 2.85
CA PHE A 6 -23.00 32.15 4.26
C PHE A 6 -23.36 30.74 4.71
N VAL A 7 -24.17 30.03 3.93
CA VAL A 7 -24.74 28.75 4.37
C VAL A 7 -23.78 27.59 4.10
N ALA A 8 -22.96 27.70 3.08
CA ALA A 8 -22.03 26.64 2.71
C ALA A 8 -20.86 26.48 3.67
N SER A 9 -20.50 27.58 4.36
CA SER A 9 -19.36 27.57 5.26
C SER A 9 -19.64 26.94 6.62
N PHE A 10 -20.89 26.88 7.00
CA PHE A 10 -21.28 26.45 8.34
C PHE A 10 -21.49 24.94 8.46
N VAL A 11 -21.81 24.27 7.37
CA VAL A 11 -22.11 22.84 7.37
C VAL A 11 -20.86 21.97 7.40
N ILE A 12 -19.70 22.52 7.05
CA ILE A 12 -18.43 21.79 7.00
C ILE A 12 -17.79 21.65 8.38
N SER A 13 -18.17 22.53 9.33
CA SER A 13 -17.52 22.58 10.62
C SER A 13 -17.94 21.49 11.61
N ASP A 14 -19.12 20.89 11.43
CA ASP A 14 -19.66 19.94 12.39
C ASP A 14 -19.44 18.45 12.07
N ARG A 15 -18.73 18.15 11.00
CA ARG A 15 -18.47 16.78 10.59
C ARG A 15 -16.99 16.50 10.40
N ILE A 16 -16.17 16.88 11.34
CA ILE A 16 -14.79 16.41 11.37
C ILE A 16 -14.81 14.94 11.78
N ASN A 17 -14.81 14.10 10.80
CA ASN A 17 -14.67 12.67 10.94
C ASN A 17 -13.17 12.33 10.82
N ALA A 18 -12.75 11.25 11.46
CA ALA A 18 -11.35 10.79 11.40
C ALA A 18 -10.84 10.54 9.97
N TYR A 19 -11.73 10.50 9.01
CA TYR A 19 -11.41 10.40 7.59
C TYR A 19 -10.95 11.73 6.97
N ASP A 20 -11.34 12.86 7.55
CA ASP A 20 -11.02 14.19 7.00
C ASP A 20 -9.55 14.58 7.17
N ILE A 21 -8.83 13.87 8.05
CA ILE A 21 -7.41 14.12 8.33
C ILE A 21 -6.51 13.69 7.17
N PHE A 22 -6.98 12.77 6.34
CA PHE A 22 -6.21 12.20 5.22
C PHE A 22 -6.70 12.64 3.84
N CYS A 23 -7.71 13.50 3.80
CA CYS A 23 -8.25 14.04 2.56
C CYS A 23 -7.57 15.35 2.17
N ASP A 24 -7.04 15.43 0.97
CA ASP A 24 -6.71 16.71 0.37
C ASP A 24 -8.00 17.43 -0.01
N PRO A 25 -8.28 18.60 0.56
CA PRO A 25 -9.49 19.37 0.21
C PRO A 25 -9.54 19.78 -1.28
N ALA A 26 -8.43 19.71 -1.99
CA ALA A 26 -8.37 19.97 -3.42
C ALA A 26 -8.70 18.74 -4.28
N ALA A 27 -8.81 17.55 -3.68
CA ALA A 27 -9.04 16.29 -4.38
C ALA A 27 -10.40 15.64 -4.03
N VAL A 28 -11.30 16.41 -3.46
CA VAL A 28 -12.67 15.94 -3.18
C VAL A 28 -13.51 16.02 -4.45
N TRP A 29 -14.12 14.92 -4.83
CA TRP A 29 -15.07 14.85 -5.92
C TRP A 29 -16.33 14.10 -5.49
N PHE A 30 -17.43 14.35 -6.16
CA PHE A 30 -18.73 13.75 -5.86
C PHE A 30 -19.05 12.64 -6.84
N ASP A 31 -19.53 11.52 -6.34
CA ASP A 31 -20.06 10.48 -7.21
C ASP A 31 -21.42 10.87 -7.82
N ALA A 32 -21.93 10.02 -8.68
CA ALA A 32 -23.20 10.27 -9.40
C ALA A 32 -24.44 10.38 -8.48
N VAL A 33 -24.33 10.00 -7.22
CA VAL A 33 -25.38 10.09 -6.20
C VAL A 33 -25.14 11.18 -5.17
N GLY A 34 -24.06 11.98 -5.33
CA GLY A 34 -23.77 13.13 -4.50
C GLY A 34 -23.01 12.83 -3.21
N ASN A 35 -22.41 11.66 -3.09
CA ASN A 35 -21.52 11.35 -1.96
C ASN A 35 -20.13 11.92 -2.17
N GLU A 36 -19.59 12.54 -1.14
CA GLU A 36 -18.21 13.02 -1.12
C GLU A 36 -17.24 11.85 -1.19
N GLN A 37 -16.37 11.87 -2.19
CA GLN A 37 -15.27 10.93 -2.32
C GLN A 37 -13.96 11.66 -2.10
N CYS A 38 -13.14 11.10 -1.28
CA CYS A 38 -11.81 11.61 -1.04
C CYS A 38 -10.82 11.00 -2.01
N GLY A 39 -10.23 11.82 -2.87
CA GLY A 39 -9.15 11.41 -3.73
C GLY A 39 -7.86 11.24 -2.92
N SER A 40 -7.29 10.06 -2.93
CA SER A 40 -5.94 9.87 -2.42
C SER A 40 -4.95 10.56 -3.33
N ILE A 41 -4.14 11.45 -2.78
CA ILE A 41 -3.05 12.08 -3.52
C ILE A 41 -2.04 10.97 -3.87
N GLY A 42 -1.93 10.63 -5.12
CA GLY A 42 -0.98 9.61 -5.54
C GLY A 42 -1.45 8.71 -6.68
N GLY A 43 -2.50 9.09 -7.38
CA GLY A 43 -2.81 8.56 -8.72
C GLY A 43 -3.07 7.08 -8.84
N ALA A 44 -3.15 6.34 -7.77
CA ALA A 44 -3.59 4.95 -7.80
C ALA A 44 -5.08 4.93 -7.51
N SER A 45 -5.88 4.94 -8.54
CA SER A 45 -7.29 4.65 -8.47
C SER A 45 -7.50 3.30 -7.78
N GLY A 46 -8.11 3.34 -6.61
CA GLY A 46 -8.45 2.15 -5.88
C GLY A 46 -7.41 1.76 -4.83
N ALA A 47 -7.33 2.54 -3.74
CA ALA A 47 -6.91 1.93 -2.50
C ALA A 47 -7.89 0.76 -2.24
N PRO A 48 -7.42 -0.48 -2.13
CA PRO A 48 -8.30 -1.59 -1.83
C PRO A 48 -8.88 -1.34 -0.44
N THR A 49 -10.18 -1.10 -0.41
CA THR A 49 -10.93 -1.13 0.83
C THR A 49 -10.83 -2.56 1.36
N GLY A 50 -9.99 -2.79 2.34
CA GLY A 50 -9.85 -4.11 2.95
C GLY A 50 -8.43 -4.66 3.06
N GLY A 51 -7.39 -3.87 2.80
CA GLY A 51 -6.02 -4.30 3.04
C GLY A 51 -5.68 -4.35 4.53
N GLU A 52 -4.94 -5.37 4.93
CA GLU A 52 -4.35 -5.46 6.26
C GLU A 52 -3.03 -4.71 6.32
N MET A 53 -2.68 -4.22 7.51
CA MET A 53 -1.37 -3.61 7.74
C MET A 53 -0.38 -4.68 8.16
N TRP A 54 0.66 -4.87 7.36
CA TRP A 54 1.75 -5.81 7.62
C TRP A 54 3.07 -5.08 7.73
N MET A 55 3.94 -5.56 8.60
CA MET A 55 5.29 -5.04 8.68
C MET A 55 6.13 -5.65 7.55
N ALA A 56 6.60 -4.79 6.65
CA ALA A 56 7.39 -5.20 5.50
C ALA A 56 8.85 -4.79 5.63
N SER A 57 9.72 -5.65 5.13
CA SER A 57 11.11 -5.36 4.80
C SER A 57 11.41 -5.81 3.38
N TYR A 58 12.67 -5.78 2.95
CA TYR A 58 13.00 -6.22 1.60
C TYR A 58 14.39 -6.89 1.56
N TYR A 59 14.57 -7.75 0.55
CA TYR A 59 15.86 -8.34 0.21
C TYR A 59 16.62 -7.43 -0.75
N GLY A 60 17.85 -7.10 -0.40
CA GLY A 60 18.75 -6.37 -1.28
C GLY A 60 19.39 -7.23 -2.36
N TYR A 61 20.15 -6.59 -3.24
CA TYR A 61 20.90 -7.25 -4.32
C TYR A 61 21.89 -8.31 -3.85
N SER A 62 22.33 -8.26 -2.60
CA SER A 62 23.23 -9.26 -2.02
C SER A 62 22.65 -10.67 -1.97
N HIS A 63 21.35 -10.80 -2.08
CA HIS A 63 20.65 -12.09 -2.11
C HIS A 63 20.35 -12.60 -3.52
N ALA A 64 20.76 -11.86 -4.55
CA ALA A 64 20.53 -12.25 -5.94
C ALA A 64 21.11 -13.65 -6.25
N GLY A 65 20.32 -14.47 -6.92
CA GLY A 65 20.70 -15.82 -7.30
C GLY A 65 20.57 -16.88 -6.20
N ASN A 66 20.32 -16.46 -4.95
CA ASN A 66 20.04 -17.43 -3.88
C ASN A 66 18.74 -18.20 -4.19
N MET A 67 18.75 -19.50 -3.91
CA MET A 67 17.57 -20.32 -4.15
C MET A 67 16.46 -19.95 -3.17
N THR A 68 15.28 -19.65 -3.70
CA THR A 68 14.07 -19.44 -2.90
C THR A 68 13.45 -20.78 -2.48
N ALA A 69 12.55 -20.74 -1.50
CA ALA A 69 11.86 -21.95 -1.04
C ALA A 69 10.98 -22.60 -2.12
N SER A 70 10.56 -21.84 -3.13
CA SER A 70 9.83 -22.38 -4.28
C SER A 70 10.70 -23.11 -5.30
N GLY A 71 12.03 -23.05 -5.14
CA GLY A 71 12.99 -23.68 -6.06
C GLY A 71 13.41 -22.79 -7.23
N VAL A 72 12.99 -21.53 -7.24
CA VAL A 72 13.37 -20.52 -8.24
C VAL A 72 14.45 -19.62 -7.65
N PRO A 73 15.54 -19.29 -8.37
CA PRO A 73 16.53 -18.33 -7.90
C PRO A 73 15.90 -16.97 -7.63
N PHE A 74 16.34 -16.29 -6.56
CA PHE A 74 15.88 -14.95 -6.25
C PHE A 74 16.39 -13.95 -7.29
N ASP A 75 15.46 -13.22 -7.87
CA ASP A 75 15.74 -12.11 -8.79
C ASP A 75 15.34 -10.78 -8.12
N PRO A 76 16.30 -9.94 -7.75
CA PRO A 76 15.99 -8.65 -7.14
C PRO A 76 15.25 -7.68 -8.06
N ALA A 77 15.33 -7.88 -9.38
CA ALA A 77 14.58 -7.09 -10.37
C ALA A 77 13.16 -7.61 -10.60
N GLY A 78 12.82 -8.79 -10.11
CA GLY A 78 11.48 -9.35 -10.18
C GLY A 78 10.58 -8.76 -9.08
N PHE A 79 9.26 -8.84 -9.29
CA PHE A 79 8.26 -8.42 -8.31
C PHE A 79 7.79 -9.62 -7.49
N THR A 80 8.55 -9.96 -6.47
CA THR A 80 8.32 -11.14 -5.63
C THR A 80 8.35 -10.79 -4.15
N ALA A 81 7.85 -11.71 -3.33
CA ALA A 81 7.82 -11.57 -1.89
C ALA A 81 8.03 -12.92 -1.18
N ALA A 82 8.53 -12.84 0.05
CA ALA A 82 8.53 -13.94 0.99
C ALA A 82 7.43 -13.75 2.03
N HIS A 83 6.72 -14.81 2.34
CA HIS A 83 5.72 -14.85 3.40
C HIS A 83 5.78 -16.17 4.15
N LYS A 84 5.46 -16.14 5.45
CA LYS A 84 5.63 -17.31 6.35
C LYS A 84 4.75 -18.49 5.96
N THR A 85 3.51 -18.25 5.52
CA THR A 85 2.47 -19.28 5.38
C THR A 85 1.69 -19.26 4.08
N LEU A 86 1.63 -18.14 3.36
CA LEU A 86 0.85 -18.05 2.13
C LEU A 86 1.38 -19.02 1.06
N PRO A 87 0.49 -19.66 0.30
CA PRO A 87 0.91 -20.55 -0.79
C PRO A 87 1.77 -19.83 -1.83
N PHE A 88 2.74 -20.53 -2.41
CA PHE A 88 3.51 -20.00 -3.52
C PHE A 88 2.60 -19.71 -4.71
N GLY A 89 2.84 -18.60 -5.39
CA GLY A 89 1.98 -18.12 -6.46
C GLY A 89 0.87 -17.16 -5.99
N THR A 90 0.68 -16.98 -4.69
CA THR A 90 -0.24 -15.99 -4.16
C THR A 90 0.22 -14.59 -4.58
N GLN A 91 -0.70 -13.81 -5.12
CA GLN A 91 -0.44 -12.43 -5.48
C GLN A 91 -0.91 -11.49 -4.37
N LEU A 92 -0.06 -10.53 -4.04
CA LEU A 92 -0.32 -9.52 -3.04
C LEU A 92 -0.21 -8.14 -3.68
N ARG A 93 -1.20 -7.30 -3.46
CA ARG A 93 -1.05 -5.87 -3.70
C ARG A 93 -0.49 -5.23 -2.43
N VAL A 94 0.65 -4.57 -2.55
CA VAL A 94 1.36 -3.94 -1.43
C VAL A 94 1.43 -2.45 -1.68
N GLY A 95 1.00 -1.67 -0.71
CA GLY A 95 0.97 -0.21 -0.78
C GLY A 95 1.74 0.46 0.35
N TYR A 96 2.47 1.50 0.02
CA TYR A 96 3.21 2.35 0.96
C TYR A 96 3.32 3.77 0.41
N GLY A 97 3.04 4.77 1.26
CA GLY A 97 3.23 6.18 0.90
C GLY A 97 2.46 6.65 -0.35
N GLY A 98 1.31 6.06 -0.65
CA GLY A 98 0.51 6.39 -1.83
C GLY A 98 0.90 5.62 -3.10
N ASN A 99 1.99 4.84 -3.07
CA ASN A 99 2.40 3.97 -4.15
C ASN A 99 2.00 2.53 -3.86
N SER A 100 1.75 1.75 -4.90
CA SER A 100 1.44 0.33 -4.76
C SER A 100 2.04 -0.49 -5.89
N THR A 101 2.27 -1.76 -5.61
CA THR A 101 2.70 -2.74 -6.60
C THR A 101 2.10 -4.10 -6.30
N VAL A 102 2.14 -4.99 -7.26
CA VAL A 102 1.71 -6.39 -7.10
C VAL A 102 2.95 -7.27 -7.08
N VAL A 103 3.02 -8.15 -6.08
CA VAL A 103 4.11 -9.10 -5.93
C VAL A 103 3.55 -10.52 -5.85
N THR A 104 4.37 -11.49 -6.22
CA THR A 104 4.04 -12.92 -6.13
C THR A 104 4.85 -13.56 -5.02
N VAL A 105 4.19 -14.29 -4.13
CA VAL A 105 4.86 -15.04 -3.07
C VAL A 105 5.57 -16.24 -3.67
N ASN A 106 6.90 -16.31 -3.52
CA ASN A 106 7.72 -17.40 -4.02
C ASN A 106 8.77 -17.90 -3.01
N ASP A 107 8.77 -17.35 -1.81
CA ASP A 107 9.74 -17.71 -0.78
C ASP A 107 9.10 -17.76 0.60
N ARG A 108 9.82 -18.29 1.58
CA ARG A 108 9.42 -18.38 2.98
C ARG A 108 10.25 -17.42 3.84
N GLY A 109 9.59 -16.85 4.83
CA GLY A 109 10.11 -15.82 5.73
C GLY A 109 9.21 -14.59 5.73
N PRO A 110 9.64 -13.51 6.34
CA PRO A 110 10.84 -13.34 7.17
C PRO A 110 10.74 -14.09 8.50
N TYR A 111 11.89 -14.57 9.00
CA TYR A 111 11.97 -15.24 10.31
C TYR A 111 12.43 -14.30 11.42
N VAL A 112 12.33 -13.01 11.17
CA VAL A 112 12.62 -11.97 12.17
C VAL A 112 11.29 -11.57 12.83
N ASP A 113 11.30 -11.53 14.16
CA ASP A 113 10.11 -11.14 14.93
C ASP A 113 9.63 -9.74 14.53
N GLY A 114 8.31 -9.61 14.41
CA GLY A 114 7.67 -8.35 14.04
C GLY A 114 7.66 -8.04 12.54
N ARG A 115 8.16 -8.92 11.68
CA ARG A 115 8.06 -8.80 10.22
C ARG A 115 7.10 -9.84 9.65
N ASP A 116 6.31 -9.43 8.70
CA ASP A 116 5.28 -10.28 8.09
C ASP A 116 5.61 -10.65 6.65
N VAL A 117 6.22 -9.73 5.91
CA VAL A 117 6.53 -9.92 4.49
C VAL A 117 7.88 -9.29 4.14
N ASP A 118 8.65 -9.96 3.30
CA ASP A 118 9.85 -9.41 2.68
C ASP A 118 9.62 -9.24 1.19
N LEU A 119 9.85 -8.05 0.68
CA LEU A 119 9.70 -7.72 -0.73
C LEU A 119 11.03 -7.87 -1.48
N SER A 120 10.96 -8.09 -2.79
CA SER A 120 12.12 -7.92 -3.66
C SER A 120 12.58 -6.47 -3.69
N GLN A 121 13.82 -6.24 -4.09
CA GLN A 121 14.39 -4.89 -4.22
C GLN A 121 13.54 -4.01 -5.15
N ALA A 122 13.18 -4.52 -6.33
CA ALA A 122 12.40 -3.77 -7.30
C ALA A 122 11.01 -3.40 -6.77
N ALA A 123 10.35 -4.31 -6.04
CA ALA A 123 9.05 -4.03 -5.43
C ALA A 123 9.16 -2.96 -4.34
N ALA A 124 10.18 -3.05 -3.51
CA ALA A 124 10.43 -2.06 -2.45
C ALA A 124 10.75 -0.68 -3.03
N GLU A 125 11.54 -0.61 -4.09
CA GLU A 125 11.84 0.64 -4.80
C GLU A 125 10.58 1.27 -5.40
N MET A 126 9.72 0.44 -5.99
CA MET A 126 8.48 0.90 -6.62
C MET A 126 7.55 1.61 -5.63
N ILE A 127 7.48 1.16 -4.39
CA ILE A 127 6.61 1.76 -3.36
C ILE A 127 7.34 2.74 -2.44
N GLY A 128 8.65 2.91 -2.57
CA GLY A 128 9.46 3.80 -1.74
C GLY A 128 9.84 3.22 -0.37
N LEU A 129 9.74 1.92 -0.18
CA LEU A 129 10.09 1.24 1.07
C LEU A 129 11.60 1.24 1.35
N THR A 130 12.42 1.41 0.34
CA THR A 130 13.89 1.43 0.47
C THR A 130 14.41 2.57 1.33
N GLY A 131 13.67 3.67 1.46
CA GLY A 131 14.01 4.76 2.36
C GLY A 131 14.04 4.33 3.82
N PRO A 132 12.92 3.91 4.41
CA PRO A 132 12.87 3.43 5.79
C PRO A 132 13.46 2.03 5.96
N GLY A 133 13.46 1.19 4.94
CA GLY A 133 13.94 -0.20 4.97
C GLY A 133 12.97 -1.20 5.60
N VAL A 134 12.32 -0.83 6.68
CA VAL A 134 11.26 -1.58 7.36
C VAL A 134 10.16 -0.61 7.72
N ALA A 135 8.93 -0.90 7.30
CA ALA A 135 7.78 -0.06 7.58
C ALA A 135 6.46 -0.85 7.48
N PRO A 136 5.40 -0.36 8.12
CA PRO A 136 4.07 -0.91 7.89
C PRO A 136 3.59 -0.59 6.47
N VAL A 137 3.08 -1.59 5.79
CA VAL A 137 2.53 -1.49 4.44
C VAL A 137 1.11 -2.03 4.42
N GLN A 138 0.31 -1.53 3.52
CA GLN A 138 -1.03 -2.04 3.30
C GLN A 138 -0.97 -3.22 2.33
N VAL A 139 -1.52 -4.35 2.71
CA VAL A 139 -1.49 -5.57 1.90
C VAL A 139 -2.89 -6.08 1.63
N THR A 140 -3.17 -6.38 0.38
CA THR A 140 -4.38 -7.07 -0.05
C THR A 140 -4.00 -8.35 -0.78
N VAL A 141 -4.53 -9.47 -0.33
CA VAL A 141 -4.40 -10.75 -1.03
C VAL A 141 -5.35 -10.76 -2.22
N LEU A 142 -4.81 -10.99 -3.39
CA LEU A 142 -5.57 -11.00 -4.64
C LEU A 142 -6.13 -12.37 -4.99
#